data_03a4740096a7235256edb3609f574bbd
#
_entry.id   03a4740096a7235256edb3609f574bbd
#
_cell.length_a   1.000
_cell.length_b   1.000
_cell.length_c   1.000
_cell.angle_alpha   90.00
_cell.angle_beta   90.00
_cell.angle_gamma   90.00
#
_symmetry.space_group_name_H-M   'P 1'
#
loop_
_entity.id
_entity.type
_entity.pdbx_description
1 polymer ?
#
loop_
_entity_poly.entity_id
_entity_poly.type
_entity_poly.pdbx_seq_one_letter_code
_entity_poly.pdbx_strand_id
1 'polypeptide(L)'
;PYLKYGIIILQSTGMRIGDLLKLRIDCIKPHLISGYTIEWTQHKGRKDKVPMPVRSECVAAIEKLVEITSELRDEADEKDKDTLMIWRVPRGNQFVKAGTVQVISSGTFTQTWFEKFIKDNNIKDANGDYYNLTSHQFRRTLGTDMLSKGTNINVIQQVLGHSDPSVTKRFYADVKDKERAEVFKSIGVIGNINQIQSSAFDNVSEFEWFKANKDKGACMCDGYCTKPVVDGKICDRLLKRQ
;
A
#
# COMPACT_ATOMS: atom_id res chain seq x y z
N PRO A 1 20.47 -9.49 -7.76
CA PRO A 1 20.61 -8.96 -6.40
C PRO A 1 19.88 -7.63 -6.23
N TYR A 2 20.08 -6.63 -7.12
CA TYR A 2 19.45 -5.29 -7.01
C TYR A 2 17.93 -5.33 -6.82
N LEU A 3 17.22 -6.14 -7.59
CA LEU A 3 15.77 -6.27 -7.49
C LEU A 3 15.35 -6.78 -6.10
N LYS A 4 16.00 -7.85 -5.61
CA LYS A 4 15.71 -8.43 -4.29
C LYS A 4 15.82 -7.39 -3.17
N TYR A 5 16.98 -6.74 -3.09
CA TYR A 5 17.24 -5.77 -2.03
C TYR A 5 16.42 -4.49 -2.20
N GLY A 6 16.22 -4.03 -3.44
CA GLY A 6 15.33 -2.90 -3.73
C GLY A 6 13.88 -3.14 -3.31
N ILE A 7 13.34 -4.36 -3.51
CA ILE A 7 12.00 -4.73 -3.03
C ILE A 7 11.94 -4.69 -1.50
N ILE A 8 12.94 -5.24 -0.79
CA ILE A 8 12.99 -5.20 0.68
C ILE A 8 12.95 -3.74 1.18
N ILE A 9 13.73 -2.85 0.57
CA ILE A 9 13.76 -1.44 0.93
C ILE A 9 12.40 -0.78 0.64
N LEU A 10 11.81 -1.00 -0.55
CA LEU A 10 10.50 -0.46 -0.92
C LEU A 10 9.40 -0.92 0.05
N GLN A 11 9.40 -2.20 0.40
CA GLN A 11 8.43 -2.78 1.34
C GLN A 11 8.58 -2.21 2.75
N SER A 12 9.81 -2.02 3.21
CA SER A 12 10.11 -1.52 4.56
C SER A 12 9.82 -0.03 4.72
N THR A 13 9.99 0.75 3.66
CA THR A 13 9.98 2.22 3.74
C THR A 13 8.80 2.87 3.04
N GLY A 14 8.18 2.18 2.09
CA GLY A 14 7.15 2.77 1.23
C GLY A 14 7.64 3.96 0.40
N MET A 15 8.96 4.14 0.20
CA MET A 15 9.49 5.23 -0.60
C MET A 15 9.10 5.11 -2.08
N ARG A 16 9.19 6.20 -2.81
CA ARG A 16 8.96 6.18 -4.27
C ARG A 16 10.15 5.55 -4.97
N ILE A 17 9.90 4.94 -6.13
CA ILE A 17 10.99 4.34 -6.93
C ILE A 17 12.10 5.34 -7.24
N GLY A 18 11.76 6.60 -7.54
CA GLY A 18 12.75 7.64 -7.79
C GLY A 18 13.59 7.98 -6.57
N ASP A 19 13.05 7.85 -5.35
CA ASP A 19 13.79 8.05 -4.10
C ASP A 19 14.72 6.85 -3.84
N LEU A 20 14.25 5.62 -4.05
CA LEU A 20 15.08 4.41 -3.96
C LEU A 20 16.30 4.48 -4.89
N LEU A 21 16.07 4.82 -6.16
CA LEU A 21 17.13 4.84 -7.17
C LEU A 21 18.21 5.91 -6.91
N LYS A 22 17.90 6.91 -6.09
CA LYS A 22 18.82 7.98 -5.68
C LYS A 22 19.22 7.89 -4.19
N LEU A 23 18.89 6.79 -3.56
CA LEU A 23 19.27 6.55 -2.17
C LEU A 23 20.80 6.52 -2.04
N ARG A 24 21.31 7.22 -1.05
CA ARG A 24 22.75 7.31 -0.81
C ARG A 24 23.25 6.15 0.04
N ILE A 25 24.52 5.83 -0.09
CA ILE A 25 25.19 4.76 0.69
C ILE A 25 25.19 5.03 2.19
N ASP A 26 25.14 6.28 2.60
CA ASP A 26 25.17 6.74 4.00
C ASP A 26 23.78 6.99 4.60
N CYS A 27 22.71 6.46 3.95
CA CYS A 27 21.31 6.68 4.32
C CYS A 27 20.91 6.03 5.66
N ILE A 28 21.65 5.03 6.15
CA ILE A 28 21.39 4.39 7.44
C ILE A 28 22.16 5.09 8.54
N LYS A 29 21.43 5.43 9.61
CA LYS A 29 22.01 6.05 10.80
C LYS A 29 21.64 5.23 12.05
N PRO A 30 22.57 5.04 12.99
CA PRO A 30 22.25 4.43 14.27
C PRO A 30 21.31 5.34 15.07
N HIS A 31 20.37 4.73 15.79
CA HIS A 31 19.41 5.44 16.61
C HIS A 31 19.23 4.73 17.96
N LEU A 32 19.31 5.48 19.06
CA LEU A 32 19.35 4.93 20.42
C LEU A 32 18.13 4.07 20.80
N ILE A 33 16.95 4.43 20.29
CA ILE A 33 15.69 3.75 20.67
C ILE A 33 15.30 2.68 19.65
N SER A 34 15.45 2.97 18.35
CA SER A 34 14.97 2.11 17.26
C SER A 34 16.05 1.24 16.62
N GLY A 35 17.28 1.29 17.12
CA GLY A 35 18.45 0.62 16.57
C GLY A 35 18.97 1.34 15.31
N TYR A 36 18.15 1.46 14.27
CA TYR A 36 18.53 2.14 13.03
C TYR A 36 17.38 2.97 12.46
N THR A 37 17.75 4.07 11.82
CA THR A 37 16.86 4.89 10.99
C THR A 37 17.41 5.02 9.60
N ILE A 38 16.50 5.19 8.62
CA ILE A 38 16.86 5.55 7.25
C ILE A 38 16.51 7.00 6.98
N GLU A 39 17.42 7.70 6.32
CA GLU A 39 17.27 9.10 5.95
C GLU A 39 17.43 9.25 4.43
N TRP A 40 16.59 10.05 3.81
CA TRP A 40 16.70 10.37 2.38
C TRP A 40 15.98 11.68 2.05
N THR A 41 16.40 12.33 0.97
CA THR A 41 15.70 13.50 0.43
C THR A 41 14.63 13.05 -0.58
N GLN A 42 13.40 13.46 -0.38
CA GLN A 42 12.35 13.21 -1.36
C GLN A 42 12.61 13.97 -2.66
N HIS A 43 12.71 13.24 -3.76
CA HIS A 43 13.00 13.83 -5.06
C HIS A 43 11.87 14.73 -5.56
N LYS A 44 10.62 14.29 -5.36
CA LYS A 44 9.43 15.08 -5.68
C LYS A 44 9.12 16.00 -4.49
N GLY A 45 9.52 17.26 -4.61
CA GLY A 45 9.31 18.29 -3.58
C GLY A 45 10.58 18.75 -2.87
N ARG A 46 11.75 18.13 -3.14
CA ARG A 46 13.07 18.50 -2.59
C ARG A 46 13.05 18.75 -1.07
N LYS A 47 12.41 17.86 -0.33
CA LYS A 47 12.30 17.93 1.13
C LYS A 47 13.02 16.76 1.76
N ASP A 48 13.81 17.04 2.79
CA ASP A 48 14.36 16.00 3.62
C ASP A 48 13.25 15.27 4.35
N LYS A 49 13.36 13.96 4.40
CA LYS A 49 12.44 13.13 5.14
C LYS A 49 12.81 13.10 6.62
N VAL A 50 11.78 13.04 7.44
CA VAL A 50 11.97 12.70 8.85
C VAL A 50 12.61 11.32 8.92
N PRO A 51 13.68 11.15 9.73
CA PRO A 51 14.31 9.86 9.94
C PRO A 51 13.28 8.80 10.30
N MET A 52 13.31 7.69 9.57
CA MET A 52 12.31 6.63 9.75
C MET A 52 12.97 5.37 10.32
N PRO A 53 12.44 4.82 11.43
CA PRO A 53 12.91 3.54 11.96
C PRO A 53 12.77 2.43 10.93
N VAL A 54 13.80 1.59 10.78
CA VAL A 54 13.79 0.45 9.88
C VAL A 54 14.21 -0.83 10.59
N ARG A 55 13.70 -1.96 10.08
CA ARG A 55 14.05 -3.29 10.60
C ARG A 55 15.44 -3.72 10.11
N SER A 56 16.03 -4.66 10.84
CA SER A 56 17.32 -5.25 10.51
C SER A 56 17.44 -5.80 9.09
N GLU A 57 16.33 -6.34 8.54
CA GLU A 57 16.31 -6.85 7.16
C GLU A 57 16.54 -5.73 6.13
N CYS A 58 16.01 -4.53 6.40
CA CYS A 58 16.23 -3.37 5.53
C CYS A 58 17.68 -2.89 5.60
N VAL A 59 18.25 -2.85 6.81
CA VAL A 59 19.66 -2.50 7.04
C VAL A 59 20.56 -3.47 6.30
N ALA A 60 20.37 -4.78 6.50
CA ALA A 60 21.14 -5.81 5.83
C ALA A 60 21.03 -5.74 4.28
N ALA A 61 19.85 -5.39 3.75
CA ALA A 61 19.64 -5.20 2.31
C ALA A 61 20.46 -4.02 1.77
N ILE A 62 20.53 -2.92 2.53
CA ILE A 62 21.30 -1.73 2.17
C ILE A 62 22.81 -2.03 2.25
N GLU A 63 23.27 -2.66 3.33
CA GLU A 63 24.67 -3.08 3.49
C GLU A 63 25.13 -3.98 2.35
N LYS A 64 24.30 -4.95 1.94
CA LYS A 64 24.58 -5.81 0.78
C LYS A 64 24.63 -5.05 -0.54
N LEU A 65 23.80 -4.04 -0.73
CA LEU A 65 23.91 -3.18 -1.91
C LEU A 65 25.17 -2.31 -1.85
N VAL A 66 25.56 -1.80 -0.70
CA VAL A 66 26.83 -1.08 -0.52
C VAL A 66 28.03 -1.96 -0.89
N GLU A 67 28.02 -3.22 -0.44
CA GLU A 67 29.06 -4.21 -0.77
C GLU A 67 29.12 -4.50 -2.27
N ILE A 68 27.99 -4.82 -2.89
CA ILE A 68 27.89 -5.17 -4.32
C ILE A 68 28.31 -4.02 -5.24
N THR A 69 28.07 -2.78 -4.81
CA THR A 69 28.35 -1.58 -5.62
C THR A 69 29.72 -0.96 -5.31
N SER A 70 30.47 -1.50 -4.35
CA SER A 70 31.74 -0.91 -3.91
C SER A 70 32.74 -0.69 -5.04
N GLU A 71 32.98 -1.72 -5.87
CA GLU A 71 33.90 -1.64 -6.99
C GLU A 71 33.43 -0.74 -8.15
N LEU A 72 32.11 -0.55 -8.26
CA LEU A 72 31.55 0.29 -9.33
C LEU A 72 31.67 1.80 -9.05
N ARG A 73 31.89 2.18 -7.79
CA ARG A 73 31.94 3.61 -7.39
C ARG A 73 33.14 4.32 -7.98
N ASP A 74 34.25 3.63 -8.13
CA ASP A 74 35.48 4.22 -8.69
C ASP A 74 35.32 4.53 -10.19
N GLU A 75 34.43 3.82 -10.86
CA GLU A 75 34.13 3.99 -12.28
C GLU A 75 32.89 4.87 -12.54
N ALA A 76 32.11 5.17 -11.50
CA ALA A 76 30.91 5.99 -11.62
C ALA A 76 31.24 7.48 -11.78
N ASP A 77 30.34 8.21 -12.44
CA ASP A 77 30.39 9.68 -12.46
C ASP A 77 30.40 10.22 -11.04
N GLU A 78 31.08 11.36 -10.81
CA GLU A 78 31.22 11.98 -9.49
C GLU A 78 29.88 12.23 -8.80
N LYS A 79 28.85 12.60 -9.55
CA LYS A 79 27.46 12.81 -9.05
C LYS A 79 26.77 11.53 -8.56
N ASP A 80 27.20 10.37 -9.04
CA ASP A 80 26.55 9.07 -8.83
C ASP A 80 27.33 8.16 -7.86
N LYS A 81 28.58 8.48 -7.51
CA LYS A 81 29.47 7.68 -6.64
C LYS A 81 28.84 7.26 -5.31
N ASP A 82 28.11 8.18 -4.69
CA ASP A 82 27.47 7.93 -3.40
C ASP A 82 26.07 7.33 -3.52
N THR A 83 25.63 7.01 -4.73
CA THR A 83 24.31 6.42 -4.95
C THR A 83 24.35 4.92 -4.77
N LEU A 84 23.38 4.37 -4.04
CA LEU A 84 23.30 2.95 -3.72
C LEU A 84 22.94 2.09 -4.94
N MET A 85 22.11 2.60 -5.86
CA MET A 85 21.53 1.85 -6.98
C MET A 85 22.28 2.11 -8.29
N ILE A 86 23.60 1.99 -8.26
CA ILE A 86 24.46 2.05 -9.47
C ILE A 86 24.73 0.63 -10.01
N TRP A 87 24.85 0.51 -11.32
CA TRP A 87 25.12 -0.74 -11.99
C TRP A 87 25.92 -0.55 -13.27
N ARG A 88 26.59 -1.59 -13.73
CA ARG A 88 27.22 -1.62 -15.03
C ARG A 88 26.20 -2.01 -16.10
N VAL A 89 25.98 -1.13 -17.06
CA VAL A 89 25.03 -1.34 -18.17
C VAL A 89 25.47 -2.54 -19.03
N PRO A 90 24.66 -3.63 -19.07
CA PRO A 90 25.09 -4.85 -19.77
C PRO A 90 25.01 -4.72 -21.30
N ARG A 91 24.06 -3.90 -21.78
CA ARG A 91 23.86 -3.62 -23.22
C ARG A 91 23.66 -2.14 -23.44
N GLY A 92 24.44 -1.59 -24.36
CA GLY A 92 24.29 -0.19 -24.75
C GLY A 92 23.03 0.06 -25.60
N ASN A 93 22.69 1.32 -25.72
CA ASN A 93 21.69 1.84 -26.63
C ASN A 93 22.23 3.14 -27.29
N GLN A 94 21.38 3.86 -28.05
CA GLN A 94 21.80 5.10 -28.71
C GLN A 94 22.31 6.20 -27.76
N PHE A 95 22.00 6.14 -26.47
CA PHE A 95 22.38 7.17 -25.48
C PHE A 95 23.46 6.72 -24.51
N VAL A 96 23.60 5.41 -24.27
CA VAL A 96 24.49 4.85 -23.24
C VAL A 96 25.26 3.67 -23.80
N LYS A 97 26.58 3.69 -23.66
CA LYS A 97 27.45 2.58 -24.08
C LYS A 97 27.35 1.39 -23.11
N ALA A 98 27.48 0.18 -23.65
CA ALA A 98 27.66 -1.01 -22.81
C ALA A 98 28.93 -0.85 -21.93
N GLY A 99 28.85 -1.33 -20.70
CA GLY A 99 29.95 -1.23 -19.73
C GLY A 99 29.97 0.05 -18.91
N THR A 100 29.22 1.08 -19.29
CA THR A 100 29.12 2.33 -18.48
C THR A 100 28.49 2.07 -17.12
N VAL A 101 29.06 2.64 -16.06
CA VAL A 101 28.47 2.63 -14.73
C VAL A 101 27.55 3.85 -14.55
N GLN A 102 26.32 3.62 -14.17
CA GLN A 102 25.32 4.67 -13.96
C GLN A 102 24.23 4.22 -12.98
N VAL A 103 23.40 5.16 -12.53
CA VAL A 103 22.20 4.85 -11.72
C VAL A 103 21.20 4.02 -12.55
N ILE A 104 20.63 3.00 -11.93
CA ILE A 104 19.59 2.18 -12.55
C ILE A 104 18.39 3.04 -12.91
N SER A 105 17.89 2.94 -14.14
CA SER A 105 16.71 3.70 -14.57
C SER A 105 15.43 3.13 -13.95
N SER A 106 14.44 3.99 -13.74
CA SER A 106 13.12 3.56 -13.28
C SER A 106 12.49 2.53 -14.22
N GLY A 107 12.60 2.72 -15.53
CA GLY A 107 12.11 1.76 -16.53
C GLY A 107 12.79 0.39 -16.42
N THR A 108 14.12 0.36 -16.26
CA THR A 108 14.85 -0.89 -16.05
C THR A 108 14.35 -1.61 -14.81
N PHE A 109 14.18 -0.91 -13.69
CA PHE A 109 13.78 -1.52 -12.43
C PHE A 109 12.30 -2.00 -12.45
N THR A 110 11.37 -1.15 -12.88
CA THR A 110 9.93 -1.42 -12.76
C THR A 110 9.34 -2.13 -13.98
N GLN A 111 9.78 -1.83 -15.20
CA GLN A 111 9.24 -2.48 -16.39
C GLN A 111 10.02 -3.75 -16.72
N THR A 112 11.36 -3.67 -16.80
CA THR A 112 12.13 -4.84 -17.22
C THR A 112 12.27 -5.87 -16.12
N TRP A 113 12.69 -5.48 -14.91
CA TRP A 113 13.01 -6.43 -13.86
C TRP A 113 11.79 -6.95 -13.11
N PHE A 114 10.76 -6.11 -12.85
CA PHE A 114 9.51 -6.59 -12.28
C PHE A 114 8.79 -7.56 -13.21
N GLU A 115 8.66 -7.22 -14.49
CA GLU A 115 8.04 -8.12 -15.46
C GLU A 115 8.77 -9.46 -15.57
N LYS A 116 10.11 -9.39 -15.65
CA LYS A 116 10.93 -10.60 -15.69
C LYS A 116 10.73 -11.44 -14.43
N PHE A 117 10.76 -10.84 -13.26
CA PHE A 117 10.53 -11.52 -11.99
C PHE A 117 9.15 -12.20 -11.93
N ILE A 118 8.10 -11.50 -12.34
CA ILE A 118 6.74 -12.03 -12.36
C ILE A 118 6.63 -13.23 -13.33
N LYS A 119 7.20 -13.11 -14.52
CA LYS A 119 7.19 -14.19 -15.53
C LYS A 119 8.03 -15.39 -15.12
N ASP A 120 9.26 -15.16 -14.65
CA ASP A 120 10.18 -16.24 -14.23
C ASP A 120 9.61 -17.05 -13.05
N ASN A 121 8.82 -16.43 -12.18
CA ASN A 121 8.18 -17.09 -11.03
C ASN A 121 6.70 -17.46 -11.27
N ASN A 122 6.19 -17.29 -12.49
CA ASN A 122 4.82 -17.58 -12.89
C ASN A 122 3.75 -17.00 -11.93
N ILE A 123 3.97 -15.76 -11.48
CA ILE A 123 3.06 -15.08 -10.54
C ILE A 123 1.86 -14.55 -11.33
N LYS A 124 0.66 -15.04 -11.00
CA LYS A 124 -0.58 -14.69 -11.67
C LYS A 124 -1.55 -14.01 -10.73
N ASP A 125 -2.46 -13.22 -11.29
CA ASP A 125 -3.58 -12.64 -10.59
C ASP A 125 -4.79 -13.61 -10.51
N ALA A 126 -5.89 -13.15 -9.93
CA ALA A 126 -7.11 -13.95 -9.79
C ALA A 126 -7.77 -14.32 -11.13
N ASN A 127 -7.47 -13.62 -12.21
CA ASN A 127 -7.98 -13.88 -13.56
C ASN A 127 -7.09 -14.87 -14.34
N GLY A 128 -5.92 -15.21 -13.80
CA GLY A 128 -4.94 -16.08 -14.45
C GLY A 128 -3.93 -15.34 -15.33
N ASP A 129 -4.00 -14.01 -15.40
CA ASP A 129 -3.04 -13.17 -16.09
C ASP A 129 -1.78 -12.93 -15.26
N TYR A 130 -0.67 -12.58 -15.90
CA TYR A 130 0.54 -12.22 -15.16
C TYR A 130 0.30 -10.99 -14.29
N TYR A 131 0.67 -11.10 -13.01
CA TYR A 131 0.46 -10.03 -12.05
C TYR A 131 1.19 -8.75 -12.44
N ASN A 132 0.46 -7.62 -12.48
CA ASN A 132 1.05 -6.31 -12.78
C ASN A 132 1.63 -5.70 -11.51
N LEU A 133 2.91 -6.00 -11.21
CA LEU A 133 3.62 -5.45 -10.07
C LEU A 133 4.10 -4.03 -10.34
N THR A 134 3.73 -3.10 -9.48
CA THR A 134 4.18 -1.71 -9.54
C THR A 134 4.83 -1.28 -8.22
N SER A 135 5.81 -0.37 -8.29
CA SER A 135 6.45 0.17 -7.08
C SER A 135 5.48 0.90 -6.14
N HIS A 136 4.38 1.42 -6.67
CA HIS A 136 3.38 2.12 -5.89
C HIS A 136 2.56 1.20 -4.98
N GLN A 137 2.44 -0.07 -5.35
CA GLN A 137 1.73 -1.07 -4.53
C GLN A 137 2.42 -1.29 -3.18
N PHE A 138 3.76 -1.33 -3.11
CA PHE A 138 4.48 -1.44 -1.84
C PHE A 138 4.13 -0.31 -0.88
N ARG A 139 4.03 0.89 -1.41
CA ARG A 139 3.65 2.08 -0.65
C ARG A 139 2.20 2.01 -0.16
N ARG A 140 1.28 1.55 -1.01
CA ARG A 140 -0.12 1.33 -0.61
C ARG A 140 -0.23 0.27 0.47
N THR A 141 0.47 -0.85 0.31
CA THR A 141 0.48 -1.95 1.29
C THR A 141 1.00 -1.46 2.64
N LEU A 142 2.12 -0.72 2.68
CA LEU A 142 2.63 -0.17 3.93
C LEU A 142 1.60 0.78 4.59
N GLY A 143 0.99 1.67 3.82
CA GLY A 143 -0.02 2.59 4.34
C GLY A 143 -1.26 1.86 4.89
N THR A 144 -1.73 0.81 4.19
CA THR A 144 -2.85 -0.03 4.65
C THR A 144 -2.47 -0.80 5.92
N ASP A 145 -1.28 -1.38 5.97
CA ASP A 145 -0.79 -2.15 7.12
C ASP A 145 -0.62 -1.26 8.38
N MET A 146 -0.10 -0.05 8.21
CA MET A 146 -0.03 0.93 9.30
C MET A 146 -1.43 1.31 9.80
N LEU A 147 -2.36 1.50 8.90
CA LEU A 147 -3.73 1.87 9.22
C LEU A 147 -4.48 0.76 9.95
N SER A 148 -4.38 -0.49 9.48
CA SER A 148 -5.00 -1.66 10.12
C SER A 148 -4.47 -1.90 11.54
N LYS A 149 -3.21 -1.48 11.79
CA LYS A 149 -2.60 -1.51 13.14
C LYS A 149 -2.97 -0.30 14.00
N GLY A 150 -3.90 0.54 13.57
CA GLY A 150 -4.38 1.68 14.32
C GLY A 150 -3.44 2.91 14.33
N THR A 151 -2.46 2.97 13.43
CA THR A 151 -1.55 4.12 13.35
C THR A 151 -2.32 5.39 13.00
N ASN A 152 -2.02 6.49 13.70
CA ASN A 152 -2.64 7.79 13.43
C ASN A 152 -2.39 8.23 11.98
N ILE A 153 -3.43 8.73 11.30
CA ILE A 153 -3.40 9.13 9.90
C ILE A 153 -2.32 10.20 9.60
N ASN A 154 -2.05 11.10 10.56
CA ASN A 154 -1.03 12.12 10.40
C ASN A 154 0.39 11.50 10.37
N VAL A 155 0.61 10.44 11.16
CA VAL A 155 1.87 9.69 11.14
C VAL A 155 2.02 8.95 9.81
N ILE A 156 0.96 8.31 9.31
CA ILE A 156 0.96 7.66 7.98
C ILE A 156 1.28 8.69 6.89
N GLN A 157 0.67 9.87 6.96
CA GLN A 157 0.93 10.96 6.02
C GLN A 157 2.40 11.39 6.03
N GLN A 158 3.00 11.54 7.22
CA GLN A 158 4.42 11.89 7.38
C GLN A 158 5.33 10.80 6.82
N VAL A 159 5.11 9.54 7.21
CA VAL A 159 5.88 8.37 6.74
C VAL A 159 5.81 8.26 5.23
N LEU A 160 4.63 8.35 4.65
CA LEU A 160 4.46 8.30 3.21
C LEU A 160 4.87 9.64 2.52
N GLY A 161 4.96 10.75 3.22
CA GLY A 161 5.30 12.07 2.67
C GLY A 161 4.27 12.52 1.63
N HIS A 162 3.00 12.40 1.97
CA HIS A 162 1.94 13.00 1.18
C HIS A 162 1.87 14.48 1.48
N SER A 163 2.02 15.31 0.46
CA SER A 163 1.88 16.78 0.59
C SER A 163 0.42 17.19 0.77
N ASP A 164 -0.50 16.39 0.23
CA ASP A 164 -1.94 16.62 0.33
C ASP A 164 -2.59 15.62 1.30
N PRO A 165 -3.18 16.09 2.41
CA PRO A 165 -3.90 15.26 3.36
C PRO A 165 -5.09 14.49 2.75
N SER A 166 -5.68 15.01 1.67
CA SER A 166 -6.83 14.38 1.01
C SER A 166 -6.50 13.00 0.45
N VAL A 167 -5.28 12.81 -0.03
CA VAL A 167 -4.79 11.50 -0.53
C VAL A 167 -4.80 10.45 0.56
N THR A 168 -4.32 10.80 1.76
CA THR A 168 -4.30 9.88 2.91
C THR A 168 -5.71 9.65 3.44
N LYS A 169 -6.55 10.70 3.49
CA LYS A 169 -7.96 10.59 3.94
C LYS A 169 -8.80 9.68 3.05
N ARG A 170 -8.66 9.78 1.71
CA ARG A 170 -9.36 8.88 0.76
C ARG A 170 -8.97 7.43 1.01
N PHE A 171 -7.69 7.18 1.18
CA PHE A 171 -7.16 5.84 1.49
C PHE A 171 -7.71 5.29 2.81
N TYR A 172 -7.84 6.16 3.83
CA TYR A 172 -8.43 5.83 5.12
C TYR A 172 -9.92 5.46 5.00
N ALA A 173 -10.69 6.19 4.20
CA ALA A 173 -12.10 5.89 3.97
C ALA A 173 -12.28 4.50 3.36
N ASP A 174 -11.54 4.18 2.29
CA ASP A 174 -11.62 2.88 1.61
C ASP A 174 -11.30 1.68 2.54
N VAL A 175 -10.32 1.84 3.45
CA VAL A 175 -9.96 0.78 4.41
C VAL A 175 -11.02 0.64 5.49
N LYS A 176 -11.49 1.75 6.05
CA LYS A 176 -12.56 1.75 7.06
C LYS A 176 -13.87 1.17 6.54
N ASP A 177 -14.18 1.37 5.27
CA ASP A 177 -15.37 0.79 4.66
C ASP A 177 -15.24 -0.72 4.49
N LYS A 178 -14.05 -1.21 4.11
CA LYS A 178 -13.78 -2.66 4.07
C LYS A 178 -13.82 -3.31 5.44
N GLU A 179 -13.16 -2.73 6.44
CA GLU A 179 -13.19 -3.22 7.83
C GLU A 179 -14.61 -3.22 8.37
N ARG A 180 -15.39 -2.18 8.10
CA ARG A 180 -16.82 -2.13 8.45
C ARG A 180 -17.60 -3.26 7.79
N ALA A 181 -17.40 -3.47 6.49
CA ALA A 181 -18.08 -4.53 5.75
C ALA A 181 -17.71 -5.93 6.31
N GLU A 182 -16.46 -6.16 6.70
CA GLU A 182 -16.03 -7.41 7.33
C GLU A 182 -16.64 -7.61 8.72
N VAL A 183 -16.64 -6.56 9.54
CA VAL A 183 -17.30 -6.58 10.85
C VAL A 183 -18.79 -6.85 10.70
N PHE A 184 -19.47 -6.17 9.77
CA PHE A 184 -20.89 -6.41 9.50
C PHE A 184 -21.15 -7.83 8.99
N LYS A 185 -20.27 -8.38 8.16
CA LYS A 185 -20.35 -9.80 7.75
C LYS A 185 -20.18 -10.75 8.94
N SER A 186 -19.24 -10.45 9.84
CA SER A 186 -18.98 -11.29 11.02
C SER A 186 -20.11 -11.27 12.06
N ILE A 187 -20.79 -10.13 12.18
CA ILE A 187 -21.94 -9.95 13.06
C ILE A 187 -23.22 -10.56 12.43
N GLY A 188 -23.17 -10.98 11.16
CA GLY A 188 -24.30 -11.56 10.45
C GLY A 188 -25.37 -10.56 10.02
N VAL A 189 -25.15 -9.26 10.22
CA VAL A 189 -26.12 -8.19 9.87
C VAL A 189 -26.16 -7.93 8.37
N ILE A 190 -25.09 -8.24 7.62
CA ILE A 190 -25.02 -8.22 6.15
C ILE A 190 -24.66 -9.62 5.60
N GLY A 191 -24.61 -10.61 6.47
CA GLY A 191 -24.41 -12.00 6.09
C GLY A 191 -25.74 -12.54 5.58
N ASN A 192 -25.78 -13.11 4.48
CA ASN A 192 -26.80 -13.96 3.93
C ASN A 192 -28.24 -13.70 4.44
N ILE A 193 -28.89 -12.70 3.82
CA ILE A 193 -30.34 -12.39 4.02
C ILE A 193 -31.21 -13.65 4.03
N ASN A 194 -30.76 -14.72 3.37
CA ASN A 194 -31.44 -16.02 3.34
C ASN A 194 -31.31 -16.83 4.65
N GLN A 195 -30.45 -16.41 5.58
CA GLN A 195 -30.26 -17.05 6.91
C GLN A 195 -30.97 -16.30 8.06
N ILE A 196 -31.64 -15.19 7.76
CA ILE A 196 -32.43 -14.48 8.78
C ILE A 196 -33.60 -15.40 9.17
N GLN A 197 -33.66 -15.76 10.45
CA GLN A 197 -34.72 -16.62 10.98
C GLN A 197 -36.00 -15.79 11.22
N SER A 198 -37.14 -16.43 11.09
CA SER A 198 -38.46 -15.81 11.35
C SER A 198 -38.58 -15.23 12.76
N SER A 199 -37.82 -15.75 13.72
CA SER A 199 -37.73 -15.24 15.10
C SER A 199 -37.15 -13.83 15.25
N ALA A 200 -36.52 -13.29 14.20
CA ALA A 200 -36.02 -11.92 14.18
C ALA A 200 -37.12 -10.89 13.86
N PHE A 201 -38.36 -11.33 13.57
CA PHE A 201 -39.48 -10.49 13.21
C PHE A 201 -40.61 -10.58 14.23
N ASP A 202 -41.32 -9.49 14.44
CA ASP A 202 -42.42 -9.40 15.39
C ASP A 202 -43.65 -10.24 14.93
N ASN A 203 -43.76 -10.47 13.62
CA ASN A 203 -44.85 -11.30 13.06
C ASN A 203 -44.45 -11.96 11.73
N VAL A 204 -45.18 -13.01 11.37
CA VAL A 204 -44.96 -13.81 10.16
C VAL A 204 -45.13 -13.00 8.89
N SER A 205 -46.07 -12.05 8.86
CA SER A 205 -46.35 -11.24 7.68
C SER A 205 -45.23 -10.26 7.35
N GLU A 206 -44.52 -9.73 8.36
CA GLU A 206 -43.32 -8.92 8.20
C GLU A 206 -42.15 -9.72 7.63
N PHE A 207 -42.00 -10.97 8.08
CA PHE A 207 -40.98 -11.87 7.56
C PHE A 207 -41.24 -12.26 6.10
N GLU A 208 -42.47 -12.59 5.72
CA GLU A 208 -42.83 -12.91 4.34
C GLU A 208 -42.67 -11.67 3.43
N TRP A 209 -43.10 -10.50 3.91
CA TRP A 209 -42.87 -9.26 3.18
C TRP A 209 -41.37 -8.99 2.99
N PHE A 210 -40.55 -9.14 4.03
CA PHE A 210 -39.10 -8.97 3.94
C PHE A 210 -38.47 -9.92 2.92
N LYS A 211 -38.86 -11.20 2.93
CA LYS A 211 -38.42 -12.19 1.93
C LYS A 211 -38.76 -11.77 0.50
N ALA A 212 -39.94 -11.26 0.30
CA ALA A 212 -40.43 -10.85 -1.03
C ALA A 212 -39.80 -9.53 -1.53
N ASN A 213 -39.33 -8.67 -0.61
CA ASN A 213 -38.84 -7.32 -0.92
C ASN A 213 -37.41 -7.07 -0.42
N LYS A 214 -36.61 -8.12 -0.22
CA LYS A 214 -35.24 -7.99 0.28
C LYS A 214 -34.35 -7.04 -0.52
N ASP A 215 -34.63 -6.90 -1.82
CA ASP A 215 -33.88 -6.01 -2.70
C ASP A 215 -34.37 -4.55 -2.67
N LYS A 216 -35.48 -4.30 -1.95
CA LYS A 216 -36.08 -2.98 -1.77
C LYS A 216 -35.93 -2.43 -0.35
N GLY A 217 -35.31 -3.18 0.54
CA GLY A 217 -35.06 -2.77 1.94
C GLY A 217 -34.07 -1.64 2.02
N ALA A 218 -34.34 -0.62 2.84
CA ALA A 218 -33.38 0.45 3.10
C ALA A 218 -32.25 -0.06 4.02
N CYS A 219 -31.01 0.03 3.55
CA CYS A 219 -29.83 -0.22 4.36
C CYS A 219 -29.63 0.97 5.30
N MET A 220 -29.65 0.73 6.61
CA MET A 220 -29.41 1.73 7.64
C MET A 220 -28.03 1.53 8.27
N CYS A 221 -27.48 2.54 8.93
CA CYS A 221 -26.14 2.47 9.53
C CYS A 221 -26.01 1.41 10.63
N ASP A 222 -27.11 0.94 11.19
CA ASP A 222 -27.21 -0.05 12.27
C ASP A 222 -28.01 -1.32 11.88
N GLY A 223 -28.28 -1.54 10.59
CA GLY A 223 -28.96 -2.72 10.10
C GLY A 223 -29.88 -2.49 8.91
N TYR A 224 -30.70 -3.49 8.59
CA TYR A 224 -31.73 -3.39 7.58
C TYR A 224 -33.05 -2.96 8.20
N CYS A 225 -33.74 -2.00 7.57
CA CYS A 225 -35.12 -1.71 7.94
C CYS A 225 -36.04 -2.83 7.44
N THR A 226 -36.64 -3.56 8.38
CA THR A 226 -37.57 -4.66 8.08
C THR A 226 -39.01 -4.18 7.89
N LYS A 227 -39.29 -2.89 8.19
CA LYS A 227 -40.66 -2.34 7.99
C LYS A 227 -40.86 -1.97 6.53
N PRO A 228 -42.01 -2.38 5.96
CA PRO A 228 -42.38 -1.94 4.63
C PRO A 228 -42.49 -0.42 4.58
N VAL A 229 -41.90 0.21 3.57
CA VAL A 229 -42.19 1.61 3.24
C VAL A 229 -43.58 1.65 2.60
N VAL A 230 -44.60 1.53 3.43
CA VAL A 230 -46.00 1.56 2.99
C VAL A 230 -46.51 2.96 3.29
N ASP A 231 -47.00 3.60 2.26
CA ASP A 231 -47.83 4.80 2.33
C ASP A 231 -47.22 6.07 2.92
N GLY A 232 -45.96 6.34 2.67
CA GLY A 232 -45.31 7.61 3.02
C GLY A 232 -45.18 7.87 4.53
N LYS A 233 -45.42 6.89 5.40
CA LYS A 233 -45.22 7.03 6.84
C LYS A 233 -43.76 6.86 7.21
N ILE A 234 -43.19 7.88 7.81
CA ILE A 234 -41.82 7.84 8.36
C ILE A 234 -41.79 6.89 9.55
N CYS A 235 -40.79 6.01 9.63
CA CYS A 235 -40.62 5.10 10.74
C CYS A 235 -40.40 5.87 12.05
N ASP A 236 -41.17 5.59 13.11
CA ASP A 236 -41.10 6.26 14.43
C ASP A 236 -39.71 6.20 15.07
N ARG A 237 -38.87 5.20 14.70
CA ARG A 237 -37.47 5.10 15.16
C ARG A 237 -36.56 6.11 14.47
N LEU A 238 -36.88 6.55 13.25
CA LEU A 238 -36.14 7.60 12.55
C LEU A 238 -36.39 8.99 13.18
N LEU A 239 -37.61 9.22 13.71
CA LEU A 239 -37.98 10.46 14.37
C LEU A 239 -37.41 10.58 15.80
N LYS A 240 -37.02 9.49 16.45
CA LYS A 240 -36.44 9.48 17.80
C LYS A 240 -34.93 9.71 17.86
N ARG A 241 -34.27 9.89 16.73
CA ARG A 241 -32.81 10.09 16.61
C ARG A 241 -32.43 11.49 16.06
N GLN A 242 -33.34 12.44 16.05
CA GLN A 242 -33.01 13.87 15.84
C GLN A 242 -32.72 14.56 17.15
#